data_d6dc8a1c589572cae06fbb7c612d017e
#
_entry.id   d6dc8a1c589572cae06fbb7c612d017e
#
_cell.length_a   1.000
_cell.length_b   1.000
_cell.length_c   1.000
_cell.angle_alpha   90.00
_cell.angle_beta   90.00
_cell.angle_gamma   90.00
#
_symmetry.space_group_name_H-M   'P 1'
#
loop_
_entity.id
_entity.type
_entity.pdbx_description
1 polymer ?
#
loop_
_entity_poly.entity_id
_entity_poly.type
_entity_poly.pdbx_seq_one_letter_code
_entity_poly.pdbx_strand_id
1 'polypeptide(L)'
;MYLELKENRPHGTKAYPYDQSYIHKISHTFQFPVHWHHEFEIIYIAQGSLDISISEQLYQGTSGDIYFVNSKELHFMGSADRNVAYYTMLFPLEFISLQTDDALETELMRPLRNGILQFPHHLPNNADKQNLSAILNKIISLNPCSDFPSQIRTRAFLLEFIAELKQTQNFFMENYGISNTFQRELLAFIHGHFMESLSLTTLAGRFHLSEKYLSRYFKEHFHISFIQYLNHLRLTHAKKLLETSELSITEIALCSGFSSDSYFIRIFKKTYGISPLKYRRLP
;
A
#
# COMPACT_ATOMS: atom_id res chain seq x y z
N MET A 1 4.01 15.35 -8.23
CA MET A 1 4.17 14.05 -7.51
C MET A 1 4.31 14.39 -6.04
N TYR A 2 3.50 13.81 -5.20
CA TYR A 2 3.41 14.16 -3.77
C TYR A 2 4.42 13.33 -3.00
N LEU A 3 5.59 13.92 -2.73
CA LEU A 3 6.71 13.25 -2.05
C LEU A 3 6.33 12.82 -0.62
N GLU A 4 5.40 13.54 0.01
CA GLU A 4 4.91 13.29 1.37
C GLU A 4 4.17 11.95 1.49
N LEU A 5 3.55 11.48 0.40
CA LEU A 5 2.83 10.20 0.36
C LEU A 5 3.71 9.05 -0.11
N LYS A 6 4.96 9.33 -0.44
CA LYS A 6 5.90 8.27 -0.83
C LYS A 6 6.22 7.38 0.36
N GLU A 7 6.07 6.09 0.18
CA GLU A 7 6.53 5.15 1.19
C GLU A 7 8.06 5.23 1.34
N ASN A 8 8.52 5.41 2.59
CA ASN A 8 9.94 5.52 2.91
C ASN A 8 10.60 4.17 3.25
N ARG A 9 9.86 3.08 3.13
CA ARG A 9 10.39 1.73 3.34
C ARG A 9 11.09 1.26 2.06
N PRO A 10 12.34 0.78 2.14
CA PRO A 10 12.97 0.12 0.98
C PRO A 10 12.33 -1.24 0.73
N HIS A 11 12.01 -1.54 -0.53
CA HIS A 11 11.50 -2.83 -0.97
C HIS A 11 12.64 -3.64 -1.60
N GLY A 12 13.05 -4.69 -0.88
CA GLY A 12 14.21 -5.47 -1.25
C GLY A 12 15.54 -4.73 -1.02
N THR A 13 16.57 -5.15 -1.73
CA THR A 13 17.92 -4.56 -1.66
C THR A 13 18.34 -4.04 -3.02
N LYS A 14 19.41 -3.21 -3.07
CA LYS A 14 19.98 -2.77 -4.35
C LYS A 14 20.46 -3.95 -5.22
N ALA A 15 20.94 -5.03 -4.60
CA ALA A 15 21.39 -6.23 -5.31
C ALA A 15 20.22 -7.13 -5.74
N TYR A 16 19.12 -7.10 -5.00
CA TYR A 16 17.90 -7.87 -5.29
C TYR A 16 16.67 -7.03 -4.96
N PRO A 17 16.19 -6.18 -5.90
CA PRO A 17 15.10 -5.25 -5.70
C PRO A 17 13.73 -5.95 -5.84
N TYR A 18 13.51 -6.94 -5.00
CA TYR A 18 12.27 -7.69 -4.86
C TYR A 18 11.97 -7.86 -3.38
N ASP A 19 10.75 -7.56 -2.98
CA ASP A 19 10.24 -7.77 -1.62
C ASP A 19 8.99 -8.64 -1.67
N GLN A 20 8.92 -9.60 -0.77
CA GLN A 20 7.75 -10.45 -0.60
C GLN A 20 7.41 -10.53 0.87
N SER A 21 6.17 -10.18 1.21
CA SER A 21 5.68 -10.22 2.58
C SER A 21 4.43 -11.10 2.68
N TYR A 22 4.29 -11.80 3.79
CA TYR A 22 3.06 -12.52 4.16
C TYR A 22 2.46 -11.87 5.39
N ILE A 23 1.31 -11.26 5.23
CA ILE A 23 0.59 -10.55 6.27
C ILE A 23 -0.55 -11.44 6.76
N HIS A 24 -0.54 -11.78 8.05
CA HIS A 24 -1.51 -12.68 8.65
C HIS A 24 -1.62 -12.46 10.18
N LYS A 25 -2.60 -13.10 10.83
CA LYS A 25 -2.82 -13.05 12.30
C LYS A 25 -2.93 -11.62 12.83
N ILE A 26 -3.71 -10.81 12.16
CA ILE A 26 -3.90 -9.43 12.54
C ILE A 26 -4.87 -9.39 13.71
N SER A 27 -4.37 -9.00 14.88
CA SER A 27 -5.17 -8.98 16.12
C SER A 27 -6.22 -7.88 16.18
N HIS A 28 -6.17 -6.92 15.26
CA HIS A 28 -7.03 -5.73 15.20
C HIS A 28 -7.42 -5.42 13.76
N THR A 29 -8.50 -4.63 13.58
CA THR A 29 -8.73 -3.94 12.30
C THR A 29 -7.49 -3.16 11.94
N PHE A 30 -6.89 -3.47 10.80
CA PHE A 30 -5.68 -2.80 10.38
C PHE A 30 -5.97 -1.94 9.15
N GLN A 31 -5.13 -0.94 8.97
CA GLN A 31 -5.10 -0.12 7.77
C GLN A 31 -3.65 0.25 7.46
N PHE A 32 -3.23 0.02 6.24
CA PHE A 32 -2.08 0.69 5.68
C PHE A 32 -2.53 2.06 5.18
N PRO A 33 -1.87 3.15 5.60
CA PRO A 33 -2.24 4.49 5.15
C PRO A 33 -2.08 4.61 3.64
N VAL A 34 -2.78 5.58 3.05
CA VAL A 34 -2.60 5.90 1.63
C VAL A 34 -1.15 6.28 1.38
N HIS A 35 -0.54 5.59 0.42
CA HIS A 35 0.84 5.81 0.01
C HIS A 35 1.02 5.47 -1.47
N TRP A 36 2.21 5.72 -1.98
CA TRP A 36 2.66 5.30 -3.29
C TRP A 36 4.15 4.93 -3.25
N HIS A 37 4.56 4.09 -4.18
CA HIS A 37 5.97 3.70 -4.39
C HIS A 37 6.28 3.57 -5.88
N HIS A 38 7.55 3.35 -6.22
CA HIS A 38 7.97 3.22 -7.61
C HIS A 38 7.82 1.81 -8.16
N GLU A 39 7.78 0.83 -7.29
CA GLU A 39 7.63 -0.57 -7.61
C GLU A 39 6.22 -0.86 -8.11
N PHE A 40 6.07 -1.93 -8.88
CA PHE A 40 4.81 -2.61 -9.09
C PHE A 40 4.54 -3.51 -7.90
N GLU A 41 3.29 -3.60 -7.46
CA GLU A 41 2.89 -4.47 -6.39
C GLU A 41 1.81 -5.44 -6.84
N ILE A 42 2.00 -6.71 -6.51
CA ILE A 42 0.98 -7.76 -6.64
C ILE A 42 0.49 -8.09 -5.24
N ILE A 43 -0.82 -8.02 -5.02
CA ILE A 43 -1.47 -8.41 -3.78
C ILE A 43 -2.31 -9.65 -4.06
N TYR A 44 -2.03 -10.76 -3.36
CA TYR A 44 -2.77 -12.02 -3.49
C TYR A 44 -3.43 -12.37 -2.16
N ILE A 45 -4.76 -12.41 -2.15
CA ILE A 45 -5.53 -12.73 -0.94
C ILE A 45 -5.57 -14.25 -0.75
N ALA A 46 -4.88 -14.73 0.27
CA ALA A 46 -4.84 -16.16 0.60
C ALA A 46 -6.05 -16.59 1.43
N GLN A 47 -6.56 -15.71 2.32
CA GLN A 47 -7.68 -16.00 3.20
C GLN A 47 -8.40 -14.74 3.64
N GLY A 48 -9.71 -14.84 3.86
CA GLY A 48 -10.54 -13.77 4.40
C GLY A 48 -10.89 -12.69 3.38
N SER A 49 -11.11 -11.47 3.86
CA SER A 49 -11.48 -10.32 3.03
C SER A 49 -10.56 -9.13 3.26
N LEU A 50 -10.30 -8.37 2.21
CA LEU A 50 -9.43 -7.20 2.21
C LEU A 50 -10.10 -6.05 1.45
N ASP A 51 -10.22 -4.89 2.08
CA ASP A 51 -10.61 -3.66 1.42
C ASP A 51 -9.37 -2.99 0.83
N ILE A 52 -9.38 -2.74 -0.47
CA ILE A 52 -8.26 -2.16 -1.22
C ILE A 52 -8.77 -0.96 -2.01
N SER A 53 -8.11 0.18 -1.91
CA SER A 53 -8.32 1.30 -2.80
C SER A 53 -7.09 1.53 -3.66
N ILE A 54 -7.27 1.60 -4.97
CA ILE A 54 -6.22 1.88 -5.94
C ILE A 54 -6.73 2.99 -6.85
N SER A 55 -6.00 4.10 -6.96
CA SER A 55 -6.37 5.25 -7.79
C SER A 55 -7.84 5.66 -7.61
N GLU A 56 -8.33 5.69 -6.34
CA GLU A 56 -9.70 6.06 -5.93
C GLU A 56 -10.77 5.01 -6.21
N GLN A 57 -10.44 3.94 -6.88
CA GLN A 57 -11.32 2.80 -7.05
C GLN A 57 -11.22 1.89 -5.84
N LEU A 58 -12.38 1.59 -5.25
CA LEU A 58 -12.47 0.72 -4.08
C LEU A 58 -12.88 -0.68 -4.50
N TYR A 59 -12.19 -1.64 -3.92
CA TYR A 59 -12.41 -3.06 -4.11
C TYR A 59 -12.60 -3.76 -2.77
N GLN A 60 -13.53 -4.70 -2.72
CA GLN A 60 -13.66 -5.68 -1.65
C GLN A 60 -13.17 -7.02 -2.14
N GLY A 61 -11.92 -7.33 -1.81
CA GLY A 61 -11.29 -8.56 -2.23
C GLY A 61 -11.58 -9.72 -1.28
N THR A 62 -11.65 -10.91 -1.84
CA THR A 62 -11.84 -12.17 -1.13
C THR A 62 -10.73 -13.17 -1.47
N SER A 63 -10.68 -14.28 -0.74
CA SER A 63 -9.69 -15.34 -0.96
C SER A 63 -9.61 -15.76 -2.44
N GLY A 64 -8.43 -15.77 -3.01
CA GLY A 64 -8.11 -16.08 -4.40
C GLY A 64 -8.06 -14.88 -5.34
N ASP A 65 -8.53 -13.71 -4.92
CA ASP A 65 -8.43 -12.50 -5.73
C ASP A 65 -6.99 -11.99 -5.80
N ILE A 66 -6.65 -11.40 -6.95
CA ILE A 66 -5.34 -10.80 -7.22
C ILE A 66 -5.55 -9.33 -7.56
N TYR A 67 -4.73 -8.47 -6.95
CA TYR A 67 -4.72 -7.04 -7.21
C TYR A 67 -3.36 -6.59 -7.68
N PHE A 68 -3.34 -5.55 -8.52
CA PHE A 68 -2.12 -4.87 -8.94
C PHE A 68 -2.19 -3.40 -8.58
N VAL A 69 -1.07 -2.91 -8.06
CA VAL A 69 -0.78 -1.50 -7.95
C VAL A 69 0.32 -1.17 -8.95
N ASN A 70 0.00 -0.33 -9.93
CA ASN A 70 0.99 0.12 -10.89
C ASN A 70 1.93 1.15 -10.25
N SER A 71 3.11 1.33 -10.84
CA SER A 71 4.10 2.28 -10.33
C SER A 71 3.48 3.67 -10.10
N LYS A 72 3.71 4.22 -8.89
CA LYS A 72 3.27 5.56 -8.46
C LYS A 72 1.77 5.74 -8.29
N GLU A 73 0.99 4.68 -8.28
CA GLU A 73 -0.42 4.75 -7.94
C GLU A 73 -0.63 4.92 -6.43
N LEU A 74 -1.54 5.81 -6.09
CA LEU A 74 -2.00 5.95 -4.71
C LEU A 74 -2.89 4.77 -4.35
N HIS A 75 -2.55 4.12 -3.26
CA HIS A 75 -3.31 2.98 -2.79
C HIS A 75 -3.32 2.89 -1.26
N PHE A 76 -4.31 2.21 -0.72
CA PHE A 76 -4.34 1.79 0.68
C PHE A 76 -4.99 0.42 0.81
N MET A 77 -4.70 -0.24 1.92
CA MET A 77 -5.29 -1.52 2.28
C MET A 77 -5.81 -1.50 3.71
N GLY A 78 -6.93 -2.18 3.94
CA GLY A 78 -7.47 -2.34 5.27
C GLY A 78 -8.33 -3.59 5.37
N SER A 79 -8.52 -4.09 6.58
CA SER A 79 -9.45 -5.18 6.83
C SER A 79 -10.10 -5.07 8.20
N ALA A 80 -11.40 -5.32 8.26
CA ALA A 80 -12.12 -5.60 9.48
C ALA A 80 -12.11 -7.11 9.82
N ASP A 81 -11.74 -7.96 8.86
CA ASP A 81 -11.65 -9.40 9.03
C ASP A 81 -10.34 -9.78 9.76
N ARG A 82 -10.47 -10.36 10.95
CA ARG A 82 -9.33 -10.80 11.77
C ARG A 82 -8.61 -12.03 11.21
N ASN A 83 -9.25 -12.75 10.30
CA ASN A 83 -8.71 -13.94 9.67
C ASN A 83 -8.08 -13.64 8.31
N VAL A 84 -7.99 -12.37 7.92
CA VAL A 84 -7.37 -12.02 6.65
C VAL A 84 -5.91 -12.45 6.62
N ALA A 85 -5.53 -13.05 5.50
CA ALA A 85 -4.15 -13.36 5.17
C ALA A 85 -3.90 -13.09 3.70
N TYR A 86 -2.83 -12.37 3.38
CA TYR A 86 -2.48 -12.02 2.01
C TYR A 86 -0.98 -11.91 1.82
N TYR A 87 -0.56 -12.04 0.58
CA TYR A 87 0.82 -11.82 0.15
C TYR A 87 0.92 -10.50 -0.60
N THR A 88 2.04 -9.80 -0.41
CA THR A 88 2.45 -8.68 -1.25
C THR A 88 3.79 -9.02 -1.92
N MET A 89 3.92 -8.68 -3.19
CA MET A 89 5.14 -8.86 -3.99
C MET A 89 5.43 -7.55 -4.71
N LEU A 90 6.53 -6.91 -4.32
CA LEU A 90 6.92 -5.59 -4.82
C LEU A 90 8.22 -5.70 -5.62
N PHE A 91 8.23 -5.13 -6.80
CA PHE A 91 9.41 -5.11 -7.67
C PHE A 91 9.36 -3.94 -8.67
N PRO A 92 10.50 -3.31 -8.98
CA PRO A 92 10.59 -2.40 -10.11
C PRO A 92 10.55 -3.19 -11.42
N LEU A 93 10.01 -2.63 -12.49
CA LEU A 93 9.90 -3.35 -13.77
C LEU A 93 11.27 -3.74 -14.34
N GLU A 94 12.32 -2.96 -14.03
CA GLU A 94 13.70 -3.24 -14.40
C GLU A 94 14.21 -4.57 -13.84
N PHE A 95 13.61 -5.08 -12.77
CA PHE A 95 13.95 -6.36 -12.16
C PHE A 95 13.72 -7.55 -13.11
N ILE A 96 12.72 -7.43 -13.99
CA ILE A 96 12.32 -8.46 -14.96
C ILE A 96 12.54 -8.04 -16.42
N SER A 97 13.02 -6.82 -16.67
CA SER A 97 13.31 -6.34 -18.02
C SER A 97 14.57 -6.96 -18.58
N LEU A 98 14.55 -7.27 -19.86
CA LEU A 98 15.74 -7.70 -20.60
C LEU A 98 16.42 -6.46 -21.18
N GLN A 99 17.76 -6.46 -21.21
CA GLN A 99 18.55 -5.34 -21.75
C GLN A 99 18.70 -5.45 -23.28
N THR A 100 17.58 -5.67 -23.96
CA THR A 100 17.51 -5.80 -25.42
C THR A 100 16.46 -4.82 -25.94
N ASP A 101 16.67 -4.29 -27.14
CA ASP A 101 15.70 -3.38 -27.80
C ASP A 101 14.88 -4.18 -28.83
N ASP A 102 14.25 -5.26 -28.35
CA ASP A 102 13.43 -6.16 -29.14
C ASP A 102 11.92 -5.83 -29.03
N ALA A 103 11.08 -6.64 -29.65
CA ALA A 103 9.64 -6.46 -29.65
C ALA A 103 9.04 -6.53 -28.23
N LEU A 104 9.58 -7.39 -27.35
CA LEU A 104 9.12 -7.48 -25.97
C LEU A 104 9.34 -6.16 -25.22
N GLU A 105 10.51 -5.57 -25.38
CA GLU A 105 10.83 -4.28 -24.74
C GLU A 105 9.98 -3.14 -25.35
N THR A 106 9.88 -3.07 -26.68
CA THR A 106 9.23 -1.93 -27.36
C THR A 106 7.71 -1.97 -27.28
N GLU A 107 7.09 -3.14 -27.30
CA GLU A 107 5.63 -3.30 -27.36
C GLU A 107 4.99 -3.57 -25.99
N LEU A 108 5.77 -4.00 -24.98
CA LEU A 108 5.23 -4.34 -23.68
C LEU A 108 5.96 -3.66 -22.52
N MET A 109 7.26 -3.92 -22.34
CA MET A 109 7.96 -3.50 -21.13
C MET A 109 8.13 -1.97 -21.05
N ARG A 110 8.50 -1.33 -22.15
CA ARG A 110 8.64 0.13 -22.23
C ARG A 110 7.28 0.85 -22.08
N PRO A 111 6.18 0.44 -22.73
CA PRO A 111 4.84 0.99 -22.48
C PRO A 111 4.38 0.82 -21.03
N LEU A 112 4.63 -0.32 -20.38
CA LEU A 112 4.35 -0.52 -18.95
C LEU A 112 5.17 0.41 -18.06
N ARG A 113 6.48 0.53 -18.33
CA ARG A 113 7.38 1.42 -17.57
C ARG A 113 6.99 2.89 -17.68
N ASN A 114 6.49 3.28 -18.84
CA ASN A 114 6.06 4.66 -19.11
C ASN A 114 4.60 4.92 -18.71
N GLY A 115 3.88 3.94 -18.19
CA GLY A 115 2.47 4.06 -17.80
C GLY A 115 1.48 4.14 -18.99
N ILE A 116 1.94 3.86 -20.23
CA ILE A 116 1.07 3.79 -21.42
C ILE A 116 0.21 2.53 -21.36
N LEU A 117 0.79 1.42 -20.92
CA LEU A 117 0.09 0.21 -20.54
C LEU A 117 0.09 0.08 -19.02
N GLN A 118 -0.96 -0.48 -18.47
CA GLN A 118 -1.11 -0.74 -17.05
C GLN A 118 -1.58 -2.17 -16.79
N PHE A 119 -1.17 -2.74 -15.67
CA PHE A 119 -1.79 -3.94 -15.14
C PHE A 119 -3.23 -3.63 -14.69
N PRO A 120 -4.15 -4.58 -14.82
CA PRO A 120 -5.50 -4.43 -14.29
C PRO A 120 -5.45 -4.35 -12.76
N HIS A 121 -6.20 -3.42 -12.16
CA HIS A 121 -6.21 -3.29 -10.71
C HIS A 121 -6.75 -4.54 -10.00
N HIS A 122 -7.68 -5.28 -10.61
CA HIS A 122 -8.32 -6.44 -10.01
C HIS A 122 -8.48 -7.59 -10.98
N LEU A 123 -8.08 -8.76 -10.54
CA LEU A 123 -8.36 -10.05 -11.18
C LEU A 123 -9.14 -10.91 -10.19
N PRO A 124 -10.48 -11.01 -10.34
CA PRO A 124 -11.29 -11.81 -9.43
C PRO A 124 -10.96 -13.29 -9.57
N ASN A 125 -11.08 -14.03 -8.46
CA ASN A 125 -10.89 -15.47 -8.46
C ASN A 125 -12.00 -16.16 -9.27
N ASN A 126 -11.65 -16.66 -10.45
CA ASN A 126 -12.52 -17.43 -11.32
C ASN A 126 -11.74 -18.53 -12.08
N ALA A 127 -12.45 -19.39 -12.79
CA ALA A 127 -11.83 -20.53 -13.50
C ALA A 127 -10.75 -20.11 -14.50
N ASP A 128 -10.93 -18.96 -15.16
CA ASP A 128 -10.00 -18.45 -16.18
C ASP A 128 -8.66 -17.96 -15.58
N LYS A 129 -8.56 -17.84 -14.25
CA LYS A 129 -7.39 -17.35 -13.54
C LYS A 129 -6.59 -18.43 -12.79
N GLN A 130 -6.96 -19.72 -12.97
CA GLN A 130 -6.27 -20.82 -12.26
C GLN A 130 -4.76 -20.87 -12.54
N ASN A 131 -4.36 -20.61 -13.79
CA ASN A 131 -2.95 -20.56 -14.18
C ASN A 131 -2.20 -19.43 -13.43
N LEU A 132 -2.78 -18.23 -13.35
CA LEU A 132 -2.17 -17.10 -12.65
C LEU A 132 -1.97 -17.40 -11.17
N SER A 133 -2.97 -17.98 -10.50
CA SER A 133 -2.85 -18.37 -9.08
C SER A 133 -1.79 -19.47 -8.89
N ALA A 134 -1.70 -20.43 -9.82
CA ALA A 134 -0.67 -21.47 -9.77
C ALA A 134 0.75 -20.88 -9.90
N ILE A 135 0.95 -19.91 -10.79
CA ILE A 135 2.23 -19.20 -10.95
C ILE A 135 2.56 -18.41 -9.68
N LEU A 136 1.60 -17.67 -9.11
CA LEU A 136 1.82 -16.95 -7.85
C LEU A 136 2.22 -17.89 -6.71
N ASN A 137 1.58 -19.05 -6.61
CA ASN A 137 1.94 -20.04 -5.59
C ASN A 137 3.37 -20.57 -5.78
N LYS A 138 3.86 -20.70 -7.02
CA LYS A 138 5.28 -21.02 -7.29
C LYS A 138 6.19 -19.91 -6.76
N ILE A 139 5.86 -18.63 -7.02
CA ILE A 139 6.64 -17.48 -6.52
C ILE A 139 6.63 -17.46 -5.00
N ILE A 140 5.45 -17.62 -4.38
CA ILE A 140 5.28 -17.61 -2.92
C ILE A 140 6.11 -18.70 -2.24
N SER A 141 6.22 -19.87 -2.87
CA SER A 141 7.00 -21.00 -2.32
C SER A 141 8.51 -20.79 -2.34
N LEU A 142 9.02 -19.81 -3.09
CA LEU A 142 10.44 -19.48 -3.13
C LEU A 142 10.83 -18.62 -1.92
N ASN A 143 12.03 -18.87 -1.39
CA ASN A 143 12.63 -17.93 -0.46
C ASN A 143 13.46 -16.91 -1.26
N PRO A 144 12.94 -15.68 -1.48
CA PRO A 144 13.57 -14.74 -2.41
C PRO A 144 14.96 -14.26 -1.99
N CYS A 145 15.32 -14.46 -0.72
CA CYS A 145 16.62 -14.02 -0.18
C CYS A 145 17.65 -15.15 -0.06
N SER A 146 17.33 -16.37 -0.46
CA SER A 146 18.15 -17.53 -0.08
C SER A 146 19.31 -17.81 -1.03
N ASP A 147 19.10 -17.84 -2.35
CA ASP A 147 20.13 -18.23 -3.32
C ASP A 147 19.86 -17.69 -4.73
N PHE A 148 20.88 -17.71 -5.58
CA PHE A 148 20.77 -17.29 -6.99
C PHE A 148 19.74 -18.11 -7.79
N PRO A 149 19.65 -19.45 -7.68
CA PRO A 149 18.62 -20.22 -8.36
C PRO A 149 17.19 -19.76 -8.02
N SER A 150 16.89 -19.49 -6.75
CA SER A 150 15.58 -18.97 -6.33
C SER A 150 15.31 -17.57 -6.90
N GLN A 151 16.31 -16.69 -6.93
CA GLN A 151 16.21 -15.37 -7.53
C GLN A 151 15.94 -15.43 -9.05
N ILE A 152 16.59 -16.36 -9.75
CA ILE A 152 16.36 -16.59 -11.19
C ILE A 152 14.93 -17.11 -11.41
N ARG A 153 14.50 -18.07 -10.61
CA ARG A 153 13.12 -18.62 -10.70
C ARG A 153 12.06 -17.56 -10.41
N THR A 154 12.27 -16.69 -9.44
CA THR A 154 11.35 -15.58 -9.16
C THR A 154 11.13 -14.71 -10.40
N ARG A 155 12.22 -14.30 -11.08
CA ARG A 155 12.13 -13.54 -12.34
C ARG A 155 11.42 -14.31 -13.44
N ALA A 156 11.75 -15.59 -13.61
CA ALA A 156 11.14 -16.45 -14.61
C ALA A 156 9.63 -16.58 -14.40
N PHE A 157 9.20 -16.81 -13.17
CA PHE A 157 7.76 -16.90 -12.84
C PHE A 157 7.04 -15.57 -12.93
N LEU A 158 7.67 -14.44 -12.64
CA LEU A 158 7.09 -13.12 -12.88
C LEU A 158 6.91 -12.85 -14.38
N LEU A 159 7.87 -13.26 -15.22
CA LEU A 159 7.72 -13.19 -16.69
C LEU A 159 6.64 -14.14 -17.21
N GLU A 160 6.56 -15.38 -16.69
CA GLU A 160 5.48 -16.33 -16.98
C GLU A 160 4.12 -15.74 -16.61
N PHE A 161 4.02 -15.09 -15.45
CA PHE A 161 2.81 -14.42 -15.00
C PHE A 161 2.38 -13.28 -15.95
N ILE A 162 3.32 -12.46 -16.40
CA ILE A 162 3.05 -11.39 -17.37
C ILE A 162 2.64 -11.97 -18.74
N ALA A 163 3.26 -13.06 -19.17
CA ALA A 163 2.90 -13.74 -20.41
C ALA A 163 1.45 -14.25 -20.38
N GLU A 164 1.04 -14.86 -19.26
CA GLU A 164 -0.34 -15.32 -19.06
C GLU A 164 -1.34 -14.14 -19.05
N LEU A 165 -0.99 -13.01 -18.38
CA LEU A 165 -1.80 -11.80 -18.45
C LEU A 165 -1.93 -11.26 -19.88
N LYS A 166 -0.87 -11.30 -20.67
CA LYS A 166 -0.88 -10.83 -22.05
C LYS A 166 -1.77 -11.71 -22.94
N GLN A 167 -1.76 -13.02 -22.75
CA GLN A 167 -2.64 -13.96 -23.47
C GLN A 167 -4.11 -13.66 -23.20
N THR A 168 -4.46 -13.33 -21.98
CA THR A 168 -5.84 -13.01 -21.58
C THR A 168 -6.24 -11.56 -21.89
N GLN A 169 -5.37 -10.79 -22.55
CA GLN A 169 -5.57 -9.37 -22.91
C GLN A 169 -5.95 -8.47 -21.74
N ASN A 170 -5.46 -8.77 -20.55
CA ASN A 170 -5.77 -8.03 -19.32
C ASN A 170 -4.92 -6.74 -19.12
N PHE A 171 -4.26 -6.22 -20.15
CA PHE A 171 -3.63 -4.91 -20.12
C PHE A 171 -4.59 -3.85 -20.69
N PHE A 172 -4.59 -2.67 -20.10
CA PHE A 172 -5.36 -1.55 -20.59
C PHE A 172 -4.47 -0.33 -20.87
N MET A 173 -4.91 0.50 -21.80
CA MET A 173 -4.28 1.80 -22.05
C MET A 173 -4.72 2.75 -20.94
N GLU A 174 -3.78 3.49 -20.37
CA GLU A 174 -4.13 4.56 -19.44
C GLU A 174 -4.91 5.65 -20.21
N ASN A 175 -6.19 5.79 -19.91
CA ASN A 175 -6.88 7.03 -20.22
C ASN A 175 -6.36 8.06 -19.21
N TYR A 176 -5.51 8.99 -19.65
CA TYR A 176 -5.15 10.19 -18.91
C TYR A 176 -6.38 11.10 -18.69
N GLY A 177 -7.47 10.51 -18.22
CA GLY A 177 -8.56 11.24 -17.61
C GLY A 177 -8.02 11.87 -16.34
N ILE A 178 -8.35 13.12 -16.12
CA ILE A 178 -8.04 13.96 -14.97
C ILE A 178 -8.29 13.17 -13.68
N SER A 179 -7.34 12.30 -13.31
CA SER A 179 -7.38 11.50 -12.10
C SER A 179 -7.18 12.45 -10.94
N ASN A 180 -8.24 12.71 -10.29
CA ASN A 180 -8.54 13.37 -9.02
C ASN A 180 -7.38 14.14 -8.35
N THR A 181 -7.05 15.28 -8.90
CA THR A 181 -6.11 16.25 -8.33
C THR A 181 -6.49 16.57 -6.88
N PHE A 182 -7.80 16.64 -6.59
CA PHE A 182 -8.32 16.93 -5.26
C PHE A 182 -7.89 15.91 -4.19
N GLN A 183 -8.05 14.62 -4.43
CA GLN A 183 -7.68 13.59 -3.44
C GLN A 183 -6.18 13.67 -3.13
N ARG A 184 -5.36 13.80 -4.17
CA ARG A 184 -3.91 13.92 -4.02
C ARG A 184 -3.50 15.16 -3.24
N GLU A 185 -4.10 16.31 -3.55
CA GLU A 185 -3.85 17.57 -2.85
C GLU A 185 -4.31 17.51 -1.39
N LEU A 186 -5.50 16.94 -1.14
CA LEU A 186 -6.04 16.74 0.20
C LEU A 186 -5.11 15.87 1.05
N LEU A 187 -4.70 14.71 0.54
CA LEU A 187 -3.83 13.78 1.25
C LEU A 187 -2.43 14.36 1.45
N ALA A 188 -1.84 14.98 0.42
CA ALA A 188 -0.54 15.65 0.53
C ALA A 188 -0.57 16.74 1.62
N PHE A 189 -1.63 17.53 1.66
CA PHE A 189 -1.79 18.55 2.71
C PHE A 189 -1.87 17.90 4.10
N ILE A 190 -2.67 16.86 4.27
CA ILE A 190 -2.78 16.16 5.57
C ILE A 190 -1.43 15.56 5.99
N HIS A 191 -0.71 14.90 5.07
CA HIS A 191 0.60 14.30 5.35
C HIS A 191 1.68 15.35 5.65
N GLY A 192 1.61 16.52 5.03
CA GLY A 192 2.53 17.62 5.34
C GLY A 192 2.27 18.30 6.69
N HIS A 193 1.03 18.18 7.21
CA HIS A 193 0.58 18.96 8.39
C HIS A 193 0.01 18.08 9.53
N PHE A 194 0.16 16.74 9.49
CA PHE A 194 -0.46 15.86 10.50
C PHE A 194 0.04 16.09 11.92
N MET A 195 1.25 16.62 12.08
CA MET A 195 1.83 16.95 13.37
C MET A 195 1.29 18.27 13.95
N GLU A 196 0.64 19.07 13.14
CA GLU A 196 0.03 20.33 13.54
C GLU A 196 -1.39 20.13 14.10
N SER A 197 -1.98 21.24 14.60
CA SER A 197 -3.39 21.24 15.03
C SER A 197 -4.33 21.19 13.83
N LEU A 198 -4.46 20.01 13.21
CA LEU A 198 -5.28 19.77 12.04
C LEU A 198 -6.67 19.28 12.41
N SER A 199 -7.69 19.97 11.93
CA SER A 199 -9.12 19.64 12.13
C SER A 199 -9.87 19.51 10.82
N LEU A 200 -11.06 18.91 10.86
CA LEU A 200 -11.94 18.87 9.69
C LEU A 200 -12.36 20.28 9.24
N THR A 201 -12.55 21.19 10.20
CA THR A 201 -12.85 22.62 9.95
C THR A 201 -11.69 23.29 9.19
N THR A 202 -10.44 23.07 9.62
CA THR A 202 -9.25 23.61 8.95
C THR A 202 -9.16 23.12 7.51
N LEU A 203 -9.40 21.82 7.28
CA LEU A 203 -9.41 21.24 5.94
C LEU A 203 -10.54 21.81 5.08
N ALA A 204 -11.73 21.91 5.61
CA ALA A 204 -12.89 22.45 4.92
C ALA A 204 -12.61 23.89 4.45
N GLY A 205 -12.07 24.73 5.32
CA GLY A 205 -11.65 26.11 4.96
C GLY A 205 -10.57 26.11 3.88
N ARG A 206 -9.55 25.27 3.98
CA ARG A 206 -8.42 25.21 3.02
C ARG A 206 -8.85 24.81 1.62
N PHE A 207 -9.80 23.87 1.52
CA PHE A 207 -10.27 23.32 0.23
C PHE A 207 -11.59 23.94 -0.25
N HIS A 208 -12.11 24.96 0.44
CA HIS A 208 -13.38 25.62 0.12
C HIS A 208 -14.58 24.63 0.08
N LEU A 209 -14.59 23.67 1.00
CA LEU A 209 -15.59 22.64 1.11
C LEU A 209 -16.32 22.72 2.46
N SER A 210 -17.45 22.04 2.58
CA SER A 210 -18.11 21.88 3.89
C SER A 210 -17.51 20.69 4.67
N GLU A 211 -17.51 20.79 6.00
CA GLU A 211 -17.10 19.68 6.87
C GLU A 211 -17.95 18.42 6.62
N LYS A 212 -19.24 18.60 6.34
CA LYS A 212 -20.16 17.50 6.01
C LYS A 212 -19.72 16.78 4.74
N TYR A 213 -19.30 17.52 3.71
CA TYR A 213 -18.79 16.94 2.48
C TYR A 213 -17.51 16.15 2.74
N LEU A 214 -16.52 16.76 3.40
CA LEU A 214 -15.25 16.06 3.71
C LEU A 214 -15.48 14.85 4.62
N SER A 215 -16.34 14.94 5.62
CA SER A 215 -16.66 13.79 6.47
C SER A 215 -17.27 12.63 5.69
N ARG A 216 -18.15 12.92 4.72
CA ARG A 216 -18.72 11.92 3.82
C ARG A 216 -17.66 11.38 2.88
N TYR A 217 -16.84 12.26 2.28
CA TYR A 217 -15.75 11.91 1.39
C TYR A 217 -14.78 10.90 2.03
N PHE A 218 -14.34 11.16 3.28
CA PHE A 218 -13.49 10.21 4.00
C PHE A 218 -14.15 8.85 4.21
N LYS A 219 -15.44 8.81 4.50
CA LYS A 219 -16.16 7.55 4.66
C LYS A 219 -16.37 6.79 3.36
N GLU A 220 -16.65 7.50 2.27
CA GLU A 220 -16.91 6.91 0.96
C GLU A 220 -15.64 6.40 0.29
N HIS A 221 -14.52 7.17 0.37
CA HIS A 221 -13.29 6.85 -0.33
C HIS A 221 -12.24 6.13 0.53
N PHE A 222 -12.27 6.30 1.85
CA PHE A 222 -11.29 5.69 2.76
C PHE A 222 -11.92 4.78 3.82
N HIS A 223 -13.25 4.63 3.86
CA HIS A 223 -14.02 3.84 4.82
C HIS A 223 -13.74 4.13 6.30
N ILE A 224 -13.10 5.25 6.58
CA ILE A 224 -12.79 5.73 7.94
C ILE A 224 -13.13 7.21 8.05
N SER A 225 -13.22 7.70 9.28
CA SER A 225 -13.32 9.12 9.51
C SER A 225 -11.95 9.81 9.34
N PHE A 226 -11.98 11.12 9.03
CA PHE A 226 -10.78 11.95 9.01
C PHE A 226 -9.95 11.82 10.31
N ILE A 227 -10.60 11.80 11.47
CA ILE A 227 -9.92 11.67 12.76
C ILE A 227 -9.21 10.31 12.89
N GLN A 228 -9.84 9.23 12.41
CA GLN A 228 -9.19 7.92 12.39
C GLN A 228 -7.97 7.92 11.46
N TYR A 229 -8.09 8.52 10.28
CA TYR A 229 -6.99 8.67 9.34
C TYR A 229 -5.82 9.47 9.95
N LEU A 230 -6.11 10.65 10.50
CA LEU A 230 -5.12 11.51 11.16
C LEU A 230 -4.42 10.80 12.33
N ASN A 231 -5.20 10.13 13.19
CA ASN A 231 -4.63 9.35 14.29
C ASN A 231 -3.72 8.23 13.81
N HIS A 232 -4.06 7.57 12.70
CA HIS A 232 -3.20 6.54 12.14
C HIS A 232 -1.84 7.10 11.72
N LEU A 233 -1.79 8.22 11.01
CA LEU A 233 -0.53 8.89 10.63
C LEU A 233 0.30 9.26 11.87
N ARG A 234 -0.33 9.87 12.86
CA ARG A 234 0.32 10.26 14.11
C ARG A 234 0.87 9.07 14.89
N LEU A 235 0.12 7.97 14.94
CA LEU A 235 0.55 6.75 15.61
C LEU A 235 1.71 6.05 14.89
N THR A 236 1.70 6.04 13.56
CA THR A 236 2.81 5.52 12.75
C THR A 236 4.09 6.32 13.00
N HIS A 237 3.99 7.65 13.02
CA HIS A 237 5.12 8.51 13.36
C HIS A 237 5.61 8.29 14.80
N ALA A 238 4.68 8.23 15.78
CA ALA A 238 5.02 7.96 17.17
C ALA A 238 5.71 6.60 17.36
N LYS A 239 5.24 5.57 16.66
CA LYS A 239 5.87 4.24 16.66
C LYS A 239 7.32 4.31 16.19
N LYS A 240 7.59 5.01 15.09
CA LYS A 240 8.97 5.22 14.61
C LYS A 240 9.83 5.93 15.65
N LEU A 241 9.32 6.98 16.29
CA LEU A 241 10.06 7.68 17.34
C LEU A 241 10.32 6.79 18.57
N LEU A 242 9.39 5.89 18.94
CA LEU A 242 9.61 4.92 20.01
C LEU A 242 10.76 3.95 19.71
N GLU A 243 10.96 3.61 18.43
CA GLU A 243 12.00 2.68 17.95
C GLU A 243 13.37 3.37 17.74
N THR A 244 13.37 4.68 17.41
CA THR A 244 14.59 5.37 16.93
C THR A 244 15.07 6.51 17.81
N SER A 245 14.37 6.84 18.90
CA SER A 245 14.72 7.98 19.74
C SER A 245 14.61 7.69 21.24
N GLU A 246 15.31 8.49 22.04
CA GLU A 246 15.26 8.48 23.52
C GLU A 246 14.22 9.48 24.09
N LEU A 247 13.39 10.08 23.23
CA LEU A 247 12.38 11.04 23.67
C LEU A 247 11.41 10.42 24.69
N SER A 248 10.96 11.17 25.66
CA SER A 248 9.92 10.72 26.60
C SER A 248 8.61 10.43 25.87
N ILE A 249 7.72 9.67 26.51
CA ILE A 249 6.39 9.35 25.93
C ILE A 249 5.58 10.63 25.66
N THR A 250 5.69 11.61 26.53
CA THR A 250 5.06 12.94 26.39
C THR A 250 5.62 13.71 25.19
N GLU A 251 6.95 13.76 25.04
CA GLU A 251 7.58 14.41 23.88
C GLU A 251 7.20 13.72 22.58
N ILE A 252 7.18 12.38 22.56
CA ILE A 252 6.72 11.63 21.36
C ILE A 252 5.27 11.94 21.01
N ALA A 253 4.38 12.01 22.00
CA ALA A 253 2.99 12.41 21.77
C ALA A 253 2.92 13.79 21.11
N LEU A 254 3.63 14.76 21.68
CA LEU A 254 3.66 16.14 21.17
C LEU A 254 4.27 16.21 19.77
N CYS A 255 5.44 15.63 19.55
CA CYS A 255 6.10 15.60 18.23
C CYS A 255 5.31 14.85 17.16
N SER A 256 4.40 13.98 17.58
CA SER A 256 3.49 13.27 16.68
C SER A 256 2.14 13.99 16.48
N GLY A 257 1.97 15.19 17.04
CA GLY A 257 0.79 16.03 16.85
C GLY A 257 -0.39 15.72 17.78
N PHE A 258 -0.18 14.93 18.85
CA PHE A 258 -1.21 14.74 19.86
C PHE A 258 -1.20 15.88 20.87
N SER A 259 -2.36 16.46 21.13
CA SER A 259 -2.54 17.52 22.13
C SER A 259 -2.71 16.99 23.57
N SER A 260 -2.82 15.67 23.74
CA SER A 260 -3.05 15.03 25.03
C SER A 260 -2.37 13.68 25.11
N ASP A 261 -1.47 13.52 26.10
CA ASP A 261 -0.75 12.27 26.40
C ASP A 261 -1.72 11.13 26.72
N SER A 262 -2.76 11.43 27.53
CA SER A 262 -3.76 10.43 27.90
C SER A 262 -4.53 9.91 26.68
N TYR A 263 -4.87 10.81 25.74
CA TYR A 263 -5.50 10.43 24.48
C TYR A 263 -4.54 9.58 23.62
N PHE A 264 -3.29 10.03 23.46
CA PHE A 264 -2.24 9.29 22.75
C PHE A 264 -2.08 7.87 23.30
N ILE A 265 -1.83 7.72 24.62
CA ILE A 265 -1.61 6.42 25.26
C ILE A 265 -2.82 5.49 25.05
N ARG A 266 -4.03 6.03 25.19
CA ARG A 266 -5.27 5.26 24.99
C ARG A 266 -5.40 4.75 23.54
N ILE A 267 -5.19 5.64 22.57
CA ILE A 267 -5.34 5.27 21.14
C ILE A 267 -4.20 4.34 20.71
N PHE A 268 -2.97 4.58 21.15
CA PHE A 268 -1.82 3.71 20.87
C PHE A 268 -2.08 2.28 21.41
N LYS A 269 -2.53 2.17 22.68
CA LYS A 269 -2.88 0.87 23.26
C LYS A 269 -4.03 0.20 22.52
N LYS A 270 -5.04 0.96 22.09
CA LYS A 270 -6.13 0.42 21.29
C LYS A 270 -5.65 -0.12 19.94
N THR A 271 -4.69 0.55 19.30
CA THR A 271 -4.20 0.20 17.96
C THR A 271 -3.17 -0.94 17.99
N TYR A 272 -2.23 -0.91 18.94
CA TYR A 272 -1.11 -1.87 18.99
C TYR A 272 -1.23 -2.90 20.11
N GLY A 273 -2.32 -2.90 20.90
CA GLY A 273 -2.59 -3.85 21.97
C GLY A 273 -1.81 -3.59 23.28
N ILE A 274 -0.72 -2.84 23.25
CA ILE A 274 0.14 -2.52 24.40
C ILE A 274 0.39 -1.03 24.50
N SER A 275 0.80 -0.57 25.70
CA SER A 275 1.11 0.85 25.90
C SER A 275 2.40 1.27 25.19
N PRO A 276 2.59 2.59 24.84
CA PRO A 276 3.81 3.08 24.23
C PRO A 276 5.08 2.72 25.04
N LEU A 277 5.01 2.82 26.35
CA LEU A 277 6.15 2.48 27.23
C LEU A 277 6.50 0.98 27.18
N LYS A 278 5.48 0.11 27.11
CA LYS A 278 5.71 -1.33 26.92
C LYS A 278 6.26 -1.62 25.51
N TYR A 279 5.77 -0.91 24.49
CA TYR A 279 6.21 -1.05 23.10
C TYR A 279 7.71 -0.75 22.97
N ARG A 280 8.20 0.35 23.55
CA ARG A 280 9.64 0.73 23.56
C ARG A 280 10.55 -0.33 24.17
N ARG A 281 10.05 -1.12 25.12
CA ARG A 281 10.82 -2.16 25.82
C ARG A 281 10.80 -3.52 25.14
N LEU A 282 10.14 -3.64 24.01
CA LEU A 282 10.20 -4.86 23.20
C LEU A 282 11.61 -4.96 22.58
N PRO A 283 12.20 -6.19 22.56
CA PRO A 283 13.53 -6.43 22.02
C PRO A 283 13.58 -6.22 20.50
#